data_cb2a994314b1a019e7c4ccdbdb7f1e21
#
_entry.id   cb2a994314b1a019e7c4ccdbdb7f1e21
#
_cell.length_a   1.000
_cell.length_b   1.000
_cell.length_c   1.000
_cell.angle_alpha   90.00
_cell.angle_beta   90.00
_cell.angle_gamma   90.00
#
_symmetry.space_group_name_H-M   'P 1'
#
loop_
_entity.id
_entity.type
_entity.pdbx_description
1 polymer ?
#
loop_
_entity_poly.entity_id
_entity_poly.type
_entity_poly.pdbx_seq_one_letter_code
_entity_poly.pdbx_strand_id
1 'polypeptide(L)'
;MADMFVAAVKKQFMEGLTMKLLEEKIVNDGVIKSGNVLKVDSFLNHQIDVPFVAELGKELKRLFADRNITKILTIEASGIGIACVAAMYFGVPVVFAKKSSGSNMDKDVYFTQIYSYTHSKTNDVVVSKRFLSKTDHVLIIDDFLANGCALEGLIDIVRQSGATVEGVGVAVEKASRAAATSCAKPATTCIP
;
A
#
# COMPACT_ATOMS: atom_id res chain seq x y z
N MET A 1 -17.30 -1.73 -19.27
CA MET A 1 -16.94 -2.56 -18.10
C MET A 1 -15.52 -2.31 -17.58
N ALA A 2 -14.67 -1.63 -18.34
CA ALA A 2 -13.32 -1.24 -17.89
C ALA A 2 -13.32 -0.08 -16.86
N ASP A 3 -14.38 0.71 -16.83
CA ASP A 3 -14.49 1.92 -15.99
C ASP A 3 -14.64 1.66 -14.48
N MET A 4 -14.67 0.39 -14.05
CA MET A 4 -14.92 0.02 -12.65
C MET A 4 -13.64 -0.19 -11.83
N PHE A 5 -12.48 -0.16 -12.48
CA PHE A 5 -11.17 -0.31 -11.84
C PHE A 5 -10.25 0.84 -12.28
N VAL A 6 -10.49 2.00 -11.72
CA VAL A 6 -9.60 3.14 -11.93
C VAL A 6 -8.60 3.16 -10.80
N ALA A 7 -7.34 3.30 -11.16
CA ALA A 7 -6.25 3.49 -10.24
C ALA A 7 -6.54 4.63 -9.28
N ALA A 8 -6.49 4.36 -8.00
CA ALA A 8 -6.82 5.34 -7.00
C ALA A 8 -5.57 6.04 -6.48
N VAL A 9 -5.15 7.00 -7.26
CA VAL A 9 -4.64 8.24 -6.72
C VAL A 9 -5.73 9.28 -7.01
N LYS A 10 -6.75 9.34 -6.17
CA LYS A 10 -7.95 10.11 -6.44
C LYS A 10 -7.83 11.58 -6.07
N LYS A 11 -8.03 12.38 -7.06
CA LYS A 11 -9.00 13.49 -7.24
C LYS A 11 -8.76 14.84 -6.57
N GLN A 12 -7.67 15.15 -5.93
CA GLN A 12 -7.38 16.55 -5.60
C GLN A 12 -6.19 17.15 -6.36
N PHE A 13 -5.42 16.30 -7.10
CA PHE A 13 -4.28 16.71 -7.92
C PHE A 13 -4.17 15.88 -9.22
N MET A 14 -5.27 15.69 -9.92
CA MET A 14 -5.27 14.87 -11.13
C MET A 14 -5.12 15.71 -12.38
N GLU A 15 -3.88 15.76 -12.85
CA GLU A 15 -3.51 15.83 -14.28
C GLU A 15 -2.06 15.38 -14.44
N GLY A 16 -1.73 14.12 -14.06
CA GLY A 16 -0.38 13.58 -14.18
C GLY A 16 -0.29 12.51 -15.25
N LEU A 17 0.75 12.58 -16.07
CA LEU A 17 1.09 11.59 -17.11
C LEU A 17 1.15 10.17 -16.56
N THR A 18 1.57 9.99 -15.31
CA THR A 18 1.76 8.69 -14.65
C THR A 18 0.44 7.97 -14.34
N MET A 19 -0.63 8.70 -13.99
CA MET A 19 -1.96 8.11 -13.78
C MET A 19 -2.49 7.51 -15.07
N LYS A 20 -2.35 8.25 -16.17
CA LYS A 20 -2.73 7.77 -17.50
C LYS A 20 -1.94 6.52 -17.90
N LEU A 21 -0.64 6.47 -17.57
CA LEU A 21 0.19 5.28 -17.79
C LEU A 21 -0.29 4.05 -17.05
N LEU A 22 -0.73 4.21 -15.78
CA LEU A 22 -1.26 3.09 -14.99
C LEU A 22 -2.62 2.62 -15.53
N GLU A 23 -3.51 3.53 -15.89
CA GLU A 23 -4.78 3.21 -16.52
C GLU A 23 -4.58 2.47 -17.86
N GLU A 24 -3.71 2.97 -18.72
CA GLU A 24 -3.35 2.33 -19.98
C GLU A 24 -2.73 0.93 -19.74
N LYS A 25 -1.86 0.79 -18.74
CA LYS A 25 -1.25 -0.50 -18.38
C LYS A 25 -2.29 -1.49 -17.88
N ILE A 26 -3.25 -1.06 -17.05
CA ILE A 26 -4.36 -1.90 -16.59
C ILE A 26 -5.26 -2.32 -17.75
N VAL A 27 -5.57 -1.41 -18.66
CA VAL A 27 -6.43 -1.71 -19.83
C VAL A 27 -5.76 -2.71 -20.79
N ASN A 28 -4.45 -2.55 -21.01
CA ASN A 28 -3.71 -3.37 -21.97
C ASN A 28 -3.31 -4.73 -21.41
N ASP A 29 -2.85 -4.79 -20.16
CA ASP A 29 -2.18 -5.95 -19.58
C ASP A 29 -2.96 -6.56 -18.39
N GLY A 30 -4.00 -5.87 -17.91
CA GLY A 30 -4.86 -6.35 -16.84
C GLY A 30 -5.86 -7.40 -17.32
N VAL A 31 -6.17 -8.38 -16.48
CA VAL A 31 -7.14 -9.44 -16.78
C VAL A 31 -8.30 -9.36 -15.80
N ILE A 32 -9.53 -9.20 -16.31
CA ILE A 32 -10.73 -9.23 -15.49
C ILE A 32 -11.26 -10.66 -15.46
N LYS A 33 -11.31 -11.27 -14.26
CA LYS A 33 -11.92 -12.59 -14.03
C LYS A 33 -13.38 -12.48 -13.56
N SER A 34 -14.07 -13.62 -13.54
CA SER A 34 -15.43 -13.73 -13.00
C SER A 34 -15.50 -13.17 -11.57
N GLY A 35 -16.61 -12.45 -11.25
CA GLY A 35 -16.75 -11.77 -9.95
C GLY A 35 -16.06 -10.40 -9.86
N ASN A 36 -15.76 -9.79 -11.02
CA ASN A 36 -15.11 -8.47 -11.10
C ASN A 36 -13.76 -8.40 -10.35
N VAL A 37 -12.95 -9.44 -10.48
CA VAL A 37 -11.60 -9.50 -9.91
C VAL A 37 -10.61 -9.05 -10.97
N LEU A 38 -10.00 -7.88 -10.76
CA LEU A 38 -8.89 -7.41 -11.58
C LEU A 38 -7.60 -8.12 -11.16
N LYS A 39 -6.90 -8.70 -12.13
CA LYS A 39 -5.56 -9.25 -12.00
C LYS A 39 -4.56 -8.39 -12.76
N VAL A 40 -3.51 -8.01 -12.08
CA VAL A 40 -2.39 -7.23 -12.57
C VAL A 40 -1.07 -8.03 -12.43
N ASP A 41 -1.21 -9.35 -12.53
CA ASP A 41 -0.15 -10.32 -12.24
C ASP A 41 1.07 -10.13 -13.16
N SER A 42 0.85 -9.64 -14.39
CA SER A 42 1.88 -9.48 -15.41
C SER A 42 2.84 -8.32 -15.18
N PHE A 43 2.50 -7.35 -14.31
CA PHE A 43 3.34 -6.17 -14.14
C PHE A 43 3.47 -5.65 -12.70
N LEU A 44 2.67 -6.16 -11.75
CA LEU A 44 2.64 -5.61 -10.39
C LEU A 44 2.81 -6.64 -9.26
N ASN A 45 2.13 -7.79 -9.30
CA ASN A 45 2.06 -8.68 -8.13
C ASN A 45 2.66 -10.07 -8.35
N HIS A 46 2.92 -10.53 -9.57
CA HIS A 46 3.58 -11.81 -9.83
C HIS A 46 4.88 -11.60 -10.62
N GLN A 47 4.78 -10.89 -11.72
CA GLN A 47 5.90 -10.26 -12.40
C GLN A 47 5.87 -8.77 -12.08
N ILE A 48 7.03 -8.18 -11.83
CA ILE A 48 7.17 -6.74 -11.59
C ILE A 48 7.81 -6.11 -12.82
N ASP A 49 7.08 -5.24 -13.51
CA ASP A 49 7.62 -4.40 -14.56
C ASP A 49 8.35 -3.23 -13.90
N VAL A 50 9.64 -3.43 -13.64
CA VAL A 50 10.45 -2.47 -12.88
C VAL A 50 10.50 -1.09 -13.50
N PRO A 51 10.65 -0.91 -14.84
CA PRO A 51 10.55 0.41 -15.47
C PRO A 51 9.21 1.10 -15.20
N PHE A 52 8.11 0.37 -15.30
CA PHE A 52 6.78 0.90 -15.01
C PHE A 52 6.61 1.27 -13.53
N VAL A 53 7.04 0.40 -12.61
CA VAL A 53 6.98 0.67 -11.16
C VAL A 53 7.89 1.84 -10.78
N ALA A 54 8.97 2.09 -11.53
CA ALA A 54 9.81 3.28 -11.33
C ALA A 54 9.04 4.59 -11.59
N GLU A 55 8.18 4.63 -12.60
CA GLU A 55 7.32 5.81 -12.83
C GLU A 55 6.31 6.00 -11.69
N LEU A 56 5.72 4.90 -11.16
CA LEU A 56 4.87 4.98 -9.97
C LEU A 56 5.64 5.51 -8.76
N GLY A 57 6.88 5.07 -8.57
CA GLY A 57 7.74 5.55 -7.48
C GLY A 57 8.07 7.05 -7.57
N LYS A 58 8.32 7.56 -8.77
CA LYS A 58 8.51 9.00 -9.02
C LYS A 58 7.25 9.79 -8.68
N GLU A 59 6.09 9.27 -9.08
CA GLU A 59 4.81 9.94 -8.81
C GLU A 59 4.51 9.97 -7.31
N LEU A 60 4.71 8.87 -6.59
CA LEU A 60 4.61 8.84 -5.15
C LEU A 60 5.54 9.88 -4.50
N LYS A 61 6.81 9.98 -4.95
CA LYS A 61 7.70 11.02 -4.47
C LYS A 61 7.19 12.42 -4.73
N ARG A 62 6.60 12.69 -5.90
CA ARG A 62 6.01 13.99 -6.24
C ARG A 62 4.81 14.33 -5.34
N LEU A 63 3.93 13.34 -5.08
CA LEU A 63 2.72 13.53 -4.28
C LEU A 63 3.00 13.79 -2.79
N PHE A 64 4.09 13.23 -2.28
CA PHE A 64 4.52 13.39 -0.89
C PHE A 64 5.79 14.22 -0.75
N ALA A 65 6.05 15.13 -1.70
CA ALA A 65 7.29 15.93 -1.71
C ALA A 65 7.40 16.89 -0.53
N ASP A 66 6.28 17.35 0.00
CA ASP A 66 6.16 18.25 1.16
C ASP A 66 6.18 17.53 2.51
N ARG A 67 6.21 16.19 2.52
CA ARG A 67 6.20 15.37 3.72
C ARG A 67 7.60 14.98 4.15
N ASN A 68 7.81 14.96 5.46
CA ASN A 68 9.07 14.51 6.05
C ASN A 68 9.09 12.99 6.20
N ILE A 69 9.15 12.25 5.08
CA ILE A 69 9.18 10.80 5.11
C ILE A 69 10.56 10.31 5.54
N THR A 70 10.63 9.50 6.59
CA THR A 70 11.87 8.85 7.06
C THR A 70 11.87 7.35 6.85
N LYS A 71 10.69 6.76 6.58
CA LYS A 71 10.53 5.32 6.42
C LYS A 71 9.32 4.99 5.57
N ILE A 72 9.43 3.93 4.78
CA ILE A 72 8.30 3.33 4.08
C ILE A 72 7.91 2.04 4.78
N LEU A 73 6.61 1.84 5.00
CA LEU A 73 6.04 0.61 5.54
C LEU A 73 5.10 -0.02 4.50
N THR A 74 5.22 -1.32 4.34
CA THR A 74 4.34 -2.12 3.46
C THR A 74 4.01 -3.47 4.10
N ILE A 75 3.30 -4.33 3.38
CA ILE A 75 3.02 -5.72 3.81
C ILE A 75 3.48 -6.71 2.75
N GLU A 76 3.95 -7.88 3.18
CA GLU A 76 4.31 -8.97 2.26
C GLU A 76 3.06 -9.54 1.54
N ALA A 77 3.18 -9.93 0.28
CA ALA A 77 4.39 -9.95 -0.52
C ALA A 77 4.41 -8.85 -1.59
N SER A 78 3.28 -8.56 -2.24
CA SER A 78 3.20 -7.76 -3.48
C SER A 78 3.57 -6.28 -3.29
N GLY A 79 3.23 -5.68 -2.15
CA GLY A 79 3.59 -4.29 -1.83
C GLY A 79 5.10 -4.04 -1.73
N ILE A 80 5.91 -5.08 -1.47
CA ILE A 80 7.37 -4.92 -1.28
C ILE A 80 8.05 -4.37 -2.52
N GLY A 81 7.69 -4.85 -3.72
CA GLY A 81 8.30 -4.41 -4.97
C GLY A 81 8.13 -2.91 -5.21
N ILE A 82 6.89 -2.42 -5.07
CA ILE A 82 6.57 -0.99 -5.23
C ILE A 82 7.26 -0.16 -4.16
N ALA A 83 7.19 -0.60 -2.90
CA ALA A 83 7.80 0.10 -1.78
C ALA A 83 9.31 0.26 -1.94
N CYS A 84 10.03 -0.80 -2.38
CA CYS A 84 11.47 -0.75 -2.61
C CYS A 84 11.84 0.23 -3.72
N VAL A 85 11.10 0.21 -4.83
CA VAL A 85 11.37 1.15 -5.94
C VAL A 85 11.04 2.59 -5.53
N ALA A 86 9.92 2.83 -4.85
CA ALA A 86 9.58 4.15 -4.34
C ALA A 86 10.64 4.66 -3.35
N ALA A 87 11.12 3.80 -2.45
CA ALA A 87 12.13 4.14 -1.45
C ALA A 87 13.43 4.70 -2.05
N MET A 88 13.80 4.29 -3.26
CA MET A 88 14.96 4.84 -3.98
C MET A 88 14.80 6.35 -4.23
N TYR A 89 13.59 6.81 -4.54
CA TYR A 89 13.32 8.23 -4.77
C TYR A 89 13.20 9.04 -3.47
N PHE A 90 12.74 8.39 -2.39
CA PHE A 90 12.67 9.03 -1.07
C PHE A 90 14.03 9.02 -0.35
N GLY A 91 14.94 8.10 -0.69
CA GLY A 91 16.22 7.92 0.00
C GLY A 91 16.07 7.36 1.41
N VAL A 92 15.05 6.50 1.65
CA VAL A 92 14.70 5.98 2.98
C VAL A 92 14.62 4.45 2.98
N PRO A 93 14.76 3.79 4.13
CA PRO A 93 14.60 2.35 4.24
C PRO A 93 13.14 1.92 4.11
N VAL A 94 12.94 0.67 3.68
CA VAL A 94 11.64 -0.02 3.67
C VAL A 94 11.59 -1.02 4.80
N VAL A 95 10.50 -1.00 5.55
CA VAL A 95 10.10 -2.04 6.50
C VAL A 95 8.87 -2.73 5.94
N PHE A 96 8.81 -4.05 6.01
CA PHE A 96 7.60 -4.76 5.63
C PHE A 96 7.07 -5.62 6.77
N ALA A 97 5.75 -5.56 6.93
CA ALA A 97 5.03 -6.39 7.87
C ALA A 97 4.95 -7.83 7.33
N LYS A 98 5.23 -8.79 8.20
CA LYS A 98 5.21 -10.22 7.90
C LYS A 98 3.93 -10.86 8.39
N LYS A 99 3.36 -11.76 7.58
CA LYS A 99 2.30 -12.66 8.01
C LYS A 99 2.92 -13.76 8.85
N SER A 100 2.54 -13.85 10.12
CA SER A 100 3.03 -14.89 11.02
C SER A 100 2.04 -16.06 11.08
N SER A 101 2.55 -17.28 10.99
CA SER A 101 1.75 -18.49 11.16
C SER A 101 2.16 -19.22 12.44
N GLY A 102 1.67 -18.75 13.62
CA GLY A 102 1.72 -19.53 14.86
C GLY A 102 2.91 -19.29 15.80
N SER A 103 3.25 -20.27 16.60
CA SER A 103 3.84 -20.34 17.92
C SER A 103 5.23 -19.75 18.20
N ASN A 104 5.93 -19.16 17.23
CA ASN A 104 7.27 -18.56 17.41
C ASN A 104 7.24 -17.05 17.18
N MET A 105 6.28 -16.34 17.79
CA MET A 105 6.35 -14.88 17.75
C MET A 105 7.50 -14.41 18.64
N ASP A 106 8.43 -13.70 18.03
CA ASP A 106 9.43 -12.92 18.77
C ASP A 106 8.69 -11.95 19.70
N LYS A 107 9.11 -11.88 20.96
CA LYS A 107 8.45 -11.04 21.97
C LYS A 107 8.60 -9.54 21.71
N ASP A 108 9.49 -9.18 20.79
CA ASP A 108 9.83 -7.77 20.51
C ASP A 108 9.28 -7.30 19.16
N VAL A 109 7.96 -7.47 18.97
CA VAL A 109 7.25 -7.07 17.76
C VAL A 109 6.04 -6.19 18.09
N TYR A 110 5.67 -5.34 17.13
CA TYR A 110 4.32 -4.81 17.01
C TYR A 110 3.47 -5.85 16.29
N PHE A 111 2.24 -6.01 16.73
CA PHE A 111 1.35 -7.09 16.31
C PHE A 111 -0.04 -6.55 15.99
N THR A 112 -0.63 -7.04 14.92
CA THR A 112 -2.05 -6.83 14.60
C THR A 112 -2.64 -8.02 13.87
N GLN A 113 -3.96 -8.09 13.81
CA GLN A 113 -4.70 -9.12 13.08
C GLN A 113 -5.39 -8.51 11.87
N ILE A 114 -5.19 -9.10 10.71
CA ILE A 114 -5.78 -8.65 9.45
C ILE A 114 -6.66 -9.76 8.87
N TYR A 115 -7.95 -9.47 8.68
CA TYR A 115 -8.84 -10.40 8.01
C TYR A 115 -8.64 -10.36 6.50
N SER A 116 -8.36 -11.52 5.90
CA SER A 116 -8.27 -11.70 4.45
C SER A 116 -9.60 -12.22 3.90
N TYR A 117 -10.32 -11.37 3.20
CA TYR A 117 -11.56 -11.77 2.52
C TYR A 117 -11.32 -12.79 1.40
N THR A 118 -10.19 -12.71 0.71
CA THR A 118 -9.83 -13.64 -0.38
C THR A 118 -9.66 -15.07 0.12
N HIS A 119 -9.16 -15.24 1.35
CA HIS A 119 -8.90 -16.56 1.94
C HIS A 119 -9.83 -16.87 3.12
N SER A 120 -10.79 -15.97 3.43
CA SER A 120 -11.70 -16.09 4.60
C SER A 120 -10.95 -16.47 5.89
N LYS A 121 -9.79 -15.84 6.10
CA LYS A 121 -8.86 -16.18 7.19
C LYS A 121 -8.30 -14.91 7.82
N THR A 122 -8.21 -14.92 9.15
CA THR A 122 -7.44 -13.92 9.90
C THR A 122 -5.96 -14.30 9.86
N ASN A 123 -5.12 -13.35 9.50
CA ASN A 123 -3.66 -13.50 9.53
C ASN A 123 -3.11 -12.62 10.64
N ASP A 124 -2.21 -13.20 11.41
CA ASP A 124 -1.37 -12.43 12.33
C ASP A 124 -0.30 -11.70 11.53
N VAL A 125 -0.13 -10.42 11.79
CA VAL A 125 0.82 -9.56 11.08
C VAL A 125 1.73 -8.88 12.09
N VAL A 126 3.03 -8.93 11.83
CA VAL A 126 4.05 -8.47 12.77
C VAL A 126 5.10 -7.59 12.11
N VAL A 127 5.63 -6.62 12.89
CA VAL A 127 6.81 -5.82 12.57
C VAL A 127 7.72 -5.79 13.78
N SER A 128 9.00 -6.06 13.60
CA SER A 128 9.96 -5.96 14.70
C SER A 128 10.12 -4.52 15.18
N LYS A 129 10.06 -4.31 16.49
CA LYS A 129 10.26 -2.99 17.14
C LYS A 129 11.63 -2.38 16.85
N ARG A 130 12.60 -3.20 16.47
CA ARG A 130 13.95 -2.74 16.08
C ARG A 130 13.95 -1.85 14.85
N PHE A 131 12.92 -1.94 14.00
CA PHE A 131 12.89 -1.28 12.70
C PHE A 131 11.83 -0.17 12.59
N LEU A 132 11.02 0.01 13.64
CA LEU A 132 10.00 1.05 13.68
C LEU A 132 9.93 1.68 15.07
N SER A 133 10.03 2.99 15.15
CA SER A 133 10.12 3.75 16.40
C SER A 133 9.30 5.03 16.36
N LYS A 134 9.12 5.65 17.52
CA LYS A 134 8.35 6.90 17.68
C LYS A 134 8.91 8.12 16.93
N THR A 135 10.16 8.05 16.46
CA THR A 135 10.79 9.13 15.70
C THR A 135 10.59 8.98 14.19
N ASP A 136 9.96 7.88 13.76
CA ASP A 136 9.75 7.64 12.35
C ASP A 136 8.52 8.40 11.82
N HIS A 137 8.67 8.91 10.60
CA HIS A 137 7.63 9.50 9.79
C HIS A 137 7.36 8.57 8.61
N VAL A 138 6.24 7.86 8.67
CA VAL A 138 5.98 6.68 7.86
C VAL A 138 5.05 7.00 6.70
N LEU A 139 5.49 6.67 5.48
CA LEU A 139 4.63 6.52 4.31
C LEU A 139 4.27 5.04 4.18
N ILE A 140 2.97 4.72 4.22
CA ILE A 140 2.48 3.37 3.95
C ILE A 140 2.30 3.22 2.45
N ILE A 141 2.85 2.15 1.86
CA ILE A 141 2.70 1.84 0.43
C ILE A 141 2.16 0.42 0.29
N ASP A 142 1.14 0.24 -0.57
CA ASP A 142 0.61 -1.08 -0.92
C ASP A 142 0.29 -1.17 -2.42
N ASP A 143 0.16 -2.39 -2.96
CA ASP A 143 -0.19 -2.61 -4.36
C ASP A 143 -1.70 -2.44 -4.59
N PHE A 144 -2.54 -2.91 -3.66
CA PHE A 144 -3.97 -3.02 -3.87
C PHE A 144 -4.79 -2.64 -2.64
N LEU A 145 -5.67 -1.66 -2.77
CA LEU A 145 -6.69 -1.35 -1.74
C LEU A 145 -8.02 -2.01 -2.10
N ALA A 146 -8.30 -3.17 -1.50
CA ALA A 146 -9.56 -3.88 -1.70
C ALA A 146 -10.62 -3.43 -0.68
N ASN A 147 -10.46 -3.82 0.58
CA ASN A 147 -11.41 -3.57 1.67
C ASN A 147 -10.81 -2.73 2.81
N GLY A 148 -9.56 -2.29 2.68
CA GLY A 148 -8.88 -1.47 3.68
C GLY A 148 -8.30 -2.22 4.88
N CYS A 149 -8.61 -3.51 5.09
CA CYS A 149 -8.17 -4.22 6.30
C CYS A 149 -6.64 -4.29 6.45
N ALA A 150 -5.90 -4.46 5.35
CA ALA A 150 -4.44 -4.47 5.38
C ALA A 150 -3.90 -3.08 5.79
N LEU A 151 -4.46 -2.04 5.21
CA LEU A 151 -4.11 -0.66 5.51
C LEU A 151 -4.42 -0.30 6.98
N GLU A 152 -5.60 -0.66 7.49
CA GLU A 152 -5.97 -0.45 8.89
C GLU A 152 -4.99 -1.15 9.84
N GLY A 153 -4.59 -2.39 9.52
CA GLY A 153 -3.60 -3.12 10.28
C GLY A 153 -2.22 -2.45 10.27
N LEU A 154 -1.76 -1.96 9.12
CA LEU A 154 -0.49 -1.23 9.03
C LEU A 154 -0.54 0.10 9.82
N ILE A 155 -1.64 0.83 9.74
CA ILE A 155 -1.86 2.06 10.54
C ILE A 155 -1.82 1.72 12.05
N ASP A 156 -2.43 0.62 12.47
CA ASP A 156 -2.39 0.17 13.86
C ASP A 156 -0.96 -0.13 14.33
N ILE A 157 -0.17 -0.83 13.53
CA ILE A 157 1.26 -1.08 13.80
C ILE A 157 2.05 0.23 13.96
N VAL A 158 1.82 1.22 13.08
CA VAL A 158 2.47 2.53 13.21
C VAL A 158 2.05 3.22 14.50
N ARG A 159 0.77 3.17 14.88
CA ARG A 159 0.28 3.72 16.15
C ARG A 159 0.92 3.06 17.37
N GLN A 160 1.04 1.72 17.37
CA GLN A 160 1.69 0.98 18.46
C GLN A 160 3.16 1.40 18.63
N SER A 161 3.86 1.77 17.56
CA SER A 161 5.24 2.24 17.61
C SER A 161 5.39 3.68 18.11
N GLY A 162 4.30 4.44 18.15
CA GLY A 162 4.30 5.87 18.42
C GLY A 162 4.79 6.72 17.23
N ALA A 163 5.04 6.12 16.07
CA ALA A 163 5.43 6.81 14.84
C ALA A 163 4.28 7.61 14.24
N THR A 164 4.62 8.55 13.36
CA THR A 164 3.65 9.37 12.64
C THR A 164 3.35 8.75 11.28
N VAL A 165 2.07 8.60 10.92
CA VAL A 165 1.66 8.28 9.55
C VAL A 165 1.60 9.58 8.75
N GLU A 166 2.50 9.75 7.78
CA GLU A 166 2.57 10.92 6.91
C GLU A 166 1.62 10.81 5.71
N GLY A 167 1.31 9.59 5.31
CA GLY A 167 0.37 9.34 4.24
C GLY A 167 0.30 7.87 3.85
N VAL A 168 -0.56 7.60 2.87
CA VAL A 168 -0.77 6.28 2.28
C VAL A 168 -0.75 6.41 0.77
N GLY A 169 0.06 5.60 0.11
CA GLY A 169 0.11 5.46 -1.35
C GLY A 169 -0.31 4.04 -1.75
N VAL A 170 -1.27 3.94 -2.67
CA VAL A 170 -1.75 2.65 -3.19
C VAL A 170 -1.73 2.70 -4.71
N ALA A 171 -1.23 1.65 -5.35
CA ALA A 171 -1.20 1.62 -6.81
C ALA A 171 -2.59 1.40 -7.42
N VAL A 172 -3.39 0.47 -6.87
CA VAL A 172 -4.72 0.14 -7.40
C VAL A 172 -5.75 0.12 -6.29
N GLU A 173 -6.85 0.87 -6.44
CA GLU A 173 -8.01 0.79 -5.53
C GLU A 173 -9.20 0.13 -6.22
N LYS A 174 -9.87 -0.76 -5.52
CA LYS A 174 -11.16 -1.25 -5.96
C LYS A 174 -12.23 -0.19 -5.68
N ALA A 175 -12.87 0.33 -6.70
CA ALA A 175 -13.95 1.29 -6.59
C ALA A 175 -15.19 0.67 -5.88
N SER A 176 -15.09 0.46 -4.57
CA SER A 176 -16.24 0.13 -3.72
C SER A 176 -16.43 1.24 -2.71
N ARG A 177 -17.67 1.71 -2.54
CA ARG A 177 -18.02 2.81 -1.60
C ARG A 177 -17.57 2.58 -0.14
N ALA A 178 -17.21 1.35 0.23
CA ALA A 178 -16.84 0.99 1.59
C ALA A 178 -15.39 1.35 1.96
N ALA A 179 -14.45 1.29 1.03
CA ALA A 179 -13.03 1.53 1.34
C ALA A 179 -12.74 3.02 1.63
N ALA A 180 -13.45 3.93 0.96
CA ALA A 180 -13.28 5.38 1.15
C ALA A 180 -13.83 5.91 2.48
N THR A 181 -14.73 5.16 3.14
CA THR A 181 -15.42 5.64 4.36
C THR A 181 -14.67 5.28 5.64
N SER A 182 -13.84 4.25 5.65
CA SER A 182 -13.06 3.84 6.83
C SER A 182 -11.88 4.78 7.13
N CYS A 183 -11.35 5.44 6.12
CA CYS A 183 -10.25 6.41 6.27
C CYS A 183 -10.69 7.81 6.76
N ALA A 184 -11.99 8.05 6.91
CA ALA A 184 -12.56 9.38 7.20
C ALA A 184 -12.57 9.79 8.69
N LYS A 185 -11.81 9.13 9.58
CA LYS A 185 -11.64 9.62 10.96
C LYS A 185 -10.41 10.53 11.05
N PRO A 186 -10.53 11.70 11.76
CA PRO A 186 -9.53 12.77 11.67
C PRO A 186 -8.21 12.38 12.32
N ALA A 187 -7.19 12.25 11.54
CA ALA A 187 -5.76 12.33 11.79
C ALA A 187 -4.89 11.62 10.73
N THR A 188 -5.47 11.05 9.67
CA THR A 188 -4.67 10.38 8.63
C THR A 188 -5.11 10.91 7.28
N THR A 189 -4.23 11.62 6.58
CA THR A 189 -4.47 12.01 5.20
C THR A 189 -4.32 10.77 4.34
N CYS A 190 -5.44 10.06 4.08
CA CYS A 190 -5.49 9.11 2.98
C CYS A 190 -5.59 9.93 1.71
N ILE A 191 -4.59 9.86 0.87
CA ILE A 191 -4.69 10.28 -0.52
C ILE A 191 -5.08 9.01 -1.27
N PRO A 192 -6.32 8.91 -1.74
CA PRO A 192 -6.75 7.81 -2.57
C PRO A 192 -6.16 7.96 -3.96
#